data_ab22be615e17d2f40dcb3538933d6b03
#
_entry.id   ab22be615e17d2f40dcb3538933d6b03
#
_cell.length_a   1.000
_cell.length_b   1.000
_cell.length_c   1.000
_cell.angle_alpha   90.00
_cell.angle_beta   90.00
_cell.angle_gamma   90.00
#
_symmetry.space_group_name_H-M   'P 1'
#
loop_
_entity.id
_entity.type
_entity.pdbx_description
1 polymer ?
#
loop_
_entity_poly.entity_id
_entity_poly.type
_entity_poly.pdbx_seq_one_letter_code
_entity_poly.pdbx_strand_id
1 'polypeptide(L)'
;LEFIKCIDCNKKITVKNRIPRFVDGAYHSNFGLQWNEFSTVQLDSINGSDESEKRLLTQSKLMPEDFKGKIILEVGAGNGRFTEIFLKYGARVIAVDYSSAIDANLKNHAQFIDEGRLLLVQGDLFDLPVTENFFDMVFCYGVIQHTGNNQKAIFELSKYPRNGGHLFIDIYSTSIKHFNPLIYLIRPFFSLL
;
A
#
# COMPACT_ATOMS: atom_id res chain seq x y z
N LEU A 1 -2.61 -2.81 25.15
CA LEU A 1 -2.30 -1.83 24.10
C LEU A 1 -0.97 -1.19 24.46
N GLU A 2 -0.01 -1.35 23.61
CA GLU A 2 1.27 -0.65 23.70
C GLU A 2 1.13 0.70 23.01
N PHE A 3 2.01 1.63 23.36
CA PHE A 3 2.09 2.90 22.66
C PHE A 3 3.56 3.30 22.47
N ILE A 4 3.83 4.00 21.39
CA ILE A 4 5.06 4.74 21.19
C ILE A 4 4.80 6.23 21.45
N LYS A 5 5.81 6.95 21.90
CA LYS A 5 5.73 8.37 22.19
C LYS A 5 6.70 9.12 21.28
N CYS A 6 6.19 10.11 20.57
CA CYS A 6 7.06 10.99 19.81
C CYS A 6 7.95 11.81 20.76
N ILE A 7 9.23 11.85 20.51
CA ILE A 7 10.20 12.56 21.35
C ILE A 7 10.08 14.09 21.18
N ASP A 8 9.64 14.56 20.02
CA ASP A 8 9.58 15.98 19.71
C ASP A 8 8.28 16.62 20.18
N CYS A 9 7.12 15.99 19.90
CA CYS A 9 5.80 16.56 20.21
C CYS A 9 5.07 15.87 21.35
N ASN A 10 5.65 14.85 21.99
CA ASN A 10 5.04 14.03 23.04
C ASN A 10 3.74 13.29 22.66
N LYS A 11 3.32 13.31 21.38
CA LYS A 11 2.14 12.59 20.91
C LYS A 11 2.30 11.10 21.18
N LYS A 12 1.26 10.50 21.76
CA LYS A 12 1.19 9.06 21.97
C LYS A 12 0.50 8.41 20.76
N ILE A 13 1.15 7.42 20.18
CA ILE A 13 0.64 6.65 19.06
C ILE A 13 0.38 5.24 19.56
N THR A 14 -0.84 4.78 19.43
CA THR A 14 -1.23 3.41 19.80
C THR A 14 -0.54 2.40 18.90
N VAL A 15 0.01 1.33 19.49
CA VAL A 15 0.50 0.16 18.75
C VAL A 15 -0.46 -0.98 19.00
N LYS A 16 -1.03 -1.53 17.93
CA LYS A 16 -1.92 -2.68 17.99
C LYS A 16 -1.41 -3.74 17.01
N ASN A 17 -1.21 -4.96 17.48
CA ASN A 17 -0.67 -6.06 16.67
C ASN A 17 0.65 -5.68 15.99
N ARG A 18 1.59 -5.04 16.71
CA ARG A 18 2.90 -4.59 16.18
C ARG A 18 2.81 -3.46 15.12
N ILE A 19 1.63 -2.91 14.86
CA ILE A 19 1.39 -1.85 13.87
C ILE A 19 1.09 -0.55 14.59
N PRO A 20 1.91 0.51 14.43
CA PRO A 20 1.58 1.86 14.87
C PRO A 20 0.36 2.39 14.11
N ARG A 21 -0.60 2.98 14.85
CA ARG A 21 -1.87 3.50 14.34
C ARG A 21 -1.88 5.01 14.44
N PHE A 22 -1.65 5.70 13.33
CA PHE A 22 -1.66 7.16 13.26
C PHE A 22 -3.04 7.73 12.94
N VAL A 23 -3.97 6.87 12.51
CA VAL A 23 -5.36 7.22 12.18
C VAL A 23 -6.33 6.27 12.87
N ASP A 24 -7.55 6.73 13.15
CA ASP A 24 -8.57 5.92 13.84
C ASP A 24 -9.28 4.92 12.92
N GLY A 25 -9.01 4.95 11.61
CA GLY A 25 -9.45 3.96 10.63
C GLY A 25 -10.96 3.80 10.43
N ALA A 26 -11.80 4.61 11.09
CA ALA A 26 -13.25 4.47 11.06
C ALA A 26 -13.88 4.79 9.68
N TYR A 27 -13.22 5.61 8.88
CA TYR A 27 -13.79 6.13 7.63
C TYR A 27 -13.80 5.11 6.47
N HIS A 28 -12.93 4.10 6.47
CA HIS A 28 -12.83 3.08 5.41
C HIS A 28 -13.07 1.66 5.92
N SER A 29 -14.05 1.50 6.81
CA SER A 29 -14.39 0.18 7.39
C SER A 29 -14.68 -0.87 6.31
N ASN A 30 -15.33 -0.51 5.21
CA ASN A 30 -15.70 -1.44 4.13
C ASN A 30 -14.48 -2.00 3.39
N PHE A 31 -13.48 -1.17 3.06
CA PHE A 31 -12.23 -1.67 2.44
C PHE A 31 -11.45 -2.57 3.41
N GLY A 32 -11.34 -2.14 4.67
CA GLY A 32 -10.66 -2.94 5.68
C GLY A 32 -11.32 -4.29 5.93
N LEU A 33 -12.64 -4.36 5.98
CA LEU A 33 -13.40 -5.60 6.14
C LEU A 33 -13.19 -6.53 4.94
N GLN A 34 -13.34 -6.03 3.72
CA GLN A 34 -13.17 -6.81 2.50
C GLN A 34 -11.76 -7.45 2.43
N TRP A 35 -10.70 -6.67 2.67
CA TRP A 35 -9.34 -7.20 2.59
C TRP A 35 -8.96 -8.11 3.76
N ASN A 36 -9.57 -7.96 4.92
CA ASN A 36 -9.37 -8.91 6.02
C ASN A 36 -10.09 -10.25 5.79
N GLU A 37 -11.26 -10.22 5.14
CA GLU A 37 -12.02 -11.42 4.80
C GLU A 37 -11.42 -12.17 3.61
N PHE A 38 -10.98 -11.42 2.58
CA PHE A 38 -10.32 -11.95 1.38
C PHE A 38 -8.82 -11.69 1.37
N SER A 39 -8.17 -11.88 2.50
CA SER A 39 -6.79 -11.44 2.76
C SER A 39 -5.75 -12.00 1.79
N THR A 40 -6.01 -13.14 1.15
CA THR A 40 -5.04 -13.87 0.31
C THR A 40 -5.38 -13.86 -1.18
N VAL A 41 -6.56 -13.36 -1.57
CA VAL A 41 -7.08 -13.49 -2.96
C VAL A 41 -6.17 -12.88 -4.03
N GLN A 42 -5.35 -11.89 -3.68
CA GLN A 42 -4.46 -11.22 -4.64
C GLN A 42 -2.97 -11.57 -4.46
N LEU A 43 -2.64 -12.52 -3.61
CA LEU A 43 -1.26 -12.94 -3.40
C LEU A 43 -0.86 -13.98 -4.43
N ASP A 44 0.15 -13.69 -5.23
CA ASP A 44 0.64 -14.58 -6.27
C ASP A 44 1.13 -15.91 -5.69
N SER A 45 1.79 -15.89 -4.52
CA SER A 45 2.29 -17.09 -3.83
C SER A 45 1.20 -18.07 -3.42
N ILE A 46 0.00 -17.57 -3.10
CA ILE A 46 -1.13 -18.40 -2.65
C ILE A 46 -1.95 -18.88 -3.84
N ASN A 47 -2.15 -18.01 -4.82
CA ASN A 47 -2.96 -18.32 -6.01
C ASN A 47 -2.20 -19.16 -7.04
N GLY A 48 -0.88 -19.33 -6.89
CA GLY A 48 -0.03 -19.96 -7.90
C GLY A 48 0.02 -19.17 -9.21
N SER A 49 -0.20 -17.85 -9.14
CA SER A 49 -0.15 -16.92 -10.26
C SER A 49 1.10 -16.04 -10.21
N ASP A 50 1.31 -15.27 -11.25
CA ASP A 50 2.34 -14.23 -11.34
C ASP A 50 1.76 -12.91 -11.87
N GLU A 51 0.45 -12.74 -11.74
CA GLU A 51 -0.26 -11.58 -12.31
C GLU A 51 0.14 -10.26 -11.64
N SER A 52 0.30 -10.27 -10.32
CA SER A 52 0.70 -9.09 -9.56
C SER A 52 2.14 -8.71 -9.88
N GLU A 53 3.01 -9.69 -9.95
CA GLU A 53 4.42 -9.53 -10.33
C GLU A 53 4.56 -9.00 -11.75
N LYS A 54 3.90 -9.62 -12.72
CA LYS A 54 3.89 -9.16 -14.11
C LYS A 54 3.37 -7.73 -14.24
N ARG A 55 2.29 -7.40 -13.53
CA ARG A 55 1.75 -6.04 -13.51
C ARG A 55 2.77 -5.05 -12.97
N LEU A 56 3.37 -5.33 -11.81
CA LEU A 56 4.38 -4.47 -11.20
C LEU A 56 5.55 -4.21 -12.13
N LEU A 57 6.19 -5.26 -12.64
CA LEU A 57 7.37 -5.17 -13.49
C LEU A 57 7.06 -4.48 -14.82
N THR A 58 5.91 -4.80 -15.44
CA THR A 58 5.50 -4.18 -16.71
C THR A 58 5.22 -2.69 -16.57
N GLN A 59 4.52 -2.29 -15.50
CA GLN A 59 4.14 -0.89 -15.28
C GLN A 59 5.32 -0.03 -14.82
N SER A 60 6.16 -0.55 -13.94
CA SER A 60 7.35 0.17 -13.45
C SER A 60 8.51 0.16 -14.43
N LYS A 61 8.55 -0.81 -15.36
CA LYS A 61 9.68 -1.12 -16.25
C LYS A 61 10.96 -1.49 -15.48
N LEU A 62 10.80 -1.95 -14.26
CA LEU A 62 11.90 -2.45 -13.42
C LEU A 62 12.11 -3.94 -13.62
N MET A 63 13.32 -4.38 -13.32
CA MET A 63 13.70 -5.79 -13.27
C MET A 63 13.76 -6.25 -11.80
N PRO A 64 13.64 -7.56 -11.53
CA PRO A 64 13.72 -8.11 -10.17
C PRO A 64 14.94 -7.64 -9.36
N GLU A 65 16.10 -7.55 -10.00
CA GLU A 65 17.37 -7.12 -9.41
C GLU A 65 17.38 -5.65 -8.96
N ASP A 66 16.52 -4.80 -9.54
CA ASP A 66 16.43 -3.39 -9.17
C ASP A 66 15.88 -3.19 -7.76
N PHE A 67 15.19 -4.17 -7.21
CA PHE A 67 14.61 -4.10 -5.85
C PHE A 67 15.58 -4.50 -4.74
N LYS A 68 16.63 -5.26 -5.08
CA LYS A 68 17.53 -5.84 -4.08
C LYS A 68 18.22 -4.77 -3.24
N GLY A 69 18.02 -4.85 -1.92
CA GLY A 69 18.60 -3.93 -0.93
C GLY A 69 17.99 -2.51 -0.93
N LYS A 70 16.97 -2.25 -1.74
CA LYS A 70 16.28 -0.95 -1.78
C LYS A 70 15.38 -0.76 -0.59
N ILE A 71 15.22 0.50 -0.18
CA ILE A 71 14.24 0.93 0.82
C ILE A 71 13.02 1.49 0.07
N ILE A 72 11.89 0.82 0.21
CA ILE A 72 10.66 1.12 -0.51
C ILE A 72 9.60 1.63 0.46
N LEU A 73 8.92 2.71 0.09
CA LEU A 73 7.66 3.14 0.67
C LEU A 73 6.51 2.67 -0.20
N GLU A 74 5.64 1.83 0.33
CA GLU A 74 4.39 1.42 -0.32
C GLU A 74 3.21 2.10 0.38
N VAL A 75 2.46 2.93 -0.36
CA VAL A 75 1.30 3.66 0.17
C VAL A 75 0.02 3.08 -0.43
N GLY A 76 -0.90 2.68 0.46
CA GLY A 76 -2.09 1.91 0.10
C GLY A 76 -1.78 0.43 -0.09
N ALA A 77 -0.99 -0.13 0.82
CA ALA A 77 -0.47 -1.49 0.73
C ALA A 77 -1.56 -2.59 0.83
N GLY A 78 -2.72 -2.25 1.42
CA GLY A 78 -3.82 -3.20 1.59
C GLY A 78 -3.40 -4.49 2.29
N ASN A 79 -3.73 -5.63 1.68
CA ASN A 79 -3.37 -6.97 2.16
C ASN A 79 -1.92 -7.39 1.84
N GLY A 80 -1.14 -6.53 1.19
CA GLY A 80 0.26 -6.78 0.88
C GLY A 80 0.53 -7.37 -0.50
N ARG A 81 -0.35 -7.16 -1.46
CA ARG A 81 -0.24 -7.65 -2.83
C ARG A 81 1.12 -7.35 -3.48
N PHE A 82 1.58 -6.12 -3.41
CA PHE A 82 2.89 -5.73 -3.96
C PHE A 82 3.99 -5.78 -2.91
N THR A 83 3.66 -5.64 -1.62
CA THR A 83 4.58 -5.88 -0.50
C THR A 83 5.27 -7.24 -0.65
N GLU A 84 4.52 -8.30 -1.00
CA GLU A 84 5.04 -9.66 -1.25
C GLU A 84 6.18 -9.65 -2.28
N ILE A 85 5.97 -8.95 -3.39
CA ILE A 85 6.89 -8.94 -4.53
C ILE A 85 8.17 -8.17 -4.17
N PHE A 86 8.04 -7.01 -3.52
CA PHE A 86 9.19 -6.24 -3.06
C PHE A 86 10.06 -7.05 -2.09
N LEU A 87 9.43 -7.74 -1.15
CA LEU A 87 10.12 -8.59 -0.18
C LEU A 87 10.76 -9.82 -0.83
N LYS A 88 10.08 -10.46 -1.79
CA LYS A 88 10.59 -11.56 -2.61
C LYS A 88 11.91 -11.17 -3.29
N TYR A 89 12.01 -9.96 -3.81
CA TYR A 89 13.19 -9.46 -4.50
C TYR A 89 14.22 -8.77 -3.61
N GLY A 90 14.09 -8.90 -2.31
CA GLY A 90 15.12 -8.50 -1.35
C GLY A 90 15.10 -7.03 -0.95
N ALA A 91 13.97 -6.34 -1.15
CA ALA A 91 13.79 -4.99 -0.63
C ALA A 91 13.53 -4.98 0.89
N ARG A 92 13.67 -3.79 1.48
CA ARG A 92 13.10 -3.40 2.78
C ARG A 92 11.91 -2.50 2.52
N VAL A 93 10.78 -2.80 3.15
CA VAL A 93 9.51 -2.13 2.85
C VAL A 93 8.95 -1.44 4.09
N ILE A 94 8.57 -0.19 3.95
CA ILE A 94 7.63 0.49 4.85
C ILE A 94 6.29 0.53 4.11
N ALA A 95 5.33 -0.26 4.58
CA ALA A 95 4.01 -0.39 3.97
C ALA A 95 2.98 0.36 4.81
N VAL A 96 2.31 1.33 4.19
CA VAL A 96 1.31 2.18 4.83
C VAL A 96 -0.05 1.92 4.20
N ASP A 97 -1.09 1.79 5.03
CA ASP A 97 -2.47 1.79 4.59
C ASP A 97 -3.34 2.60 5.55
N TYR A 98 -4.33 3.29 5.03
CA TYR A 98 -5.26 4.06 5.85
C TYR A 98 -6.22 3.15 6.61
N SER A 99 -6.63 2.05 5.99
CA SER A 99 -7.64 1.13 6.51
C SER A 99 -7.06 0.02 7.38
N SER A 100 -7.93 -0.77 7.99
CA SER A 100 -7.54 -1.98 8.72
C SER A 100 -7.06 -3.12 7.80
N ALA A 101 -7.03 -2.94 6.48
CA ALA A 101 -6.44 -3.91 5.54
C ALA A 101 -4.98 -4.22 5.84
N ILE A 102 -4.27 -3.28 6.48
CA ILE A 102 -2.89 -3.47 6.94
C ILE A 102 -2.74 -4.65 7.93
N ASP A 103 -3.81 -5.02 8.64
CA ASP A 103 -3.81 -6.23 9.50
C ASP A 103 -3.77 -7.53 8.68
N ALA A 104 -4.34 -7.51 7.46
CA ALA A 104 -4.20 -8.63 6.53
C ALA A 104 -2.76 -8.74 6.00
N ASN A 105 -2.11 -7.60 5.71
CA ASN A 105 -0.70 -7.58 5.33
C ASN A 105 0.20 -8.18 6.44
N LEU A 106 -0.09 -7.86 7.71
CA LEU A 106 0.60 -8.47 8.84
C LEU A 106 0.46 -9.99 8.84
N LYS A 107 -0.75 -10.52 8.65
CA LYS A 107 -0.99 -11.98 8.63
C LYS A 107 -0.20 -12.66 7.52
N ASN A 108 -0.13 -12.02 6.37
CA ASN A 108 0.51 -12.58 5.18
C ASN A 108 2.06 -12.54 5.24
N HIS A 109 2.63 -11.53 5.93
CA HIS A 109 4.06 -11.22 5.82
C HIS A 109 4.77 -11.05 7.18
N ALA A 110 4.21 -11.59 8.28
CA ALA A 110 4.75 -11.42 9.64
C ALA A 110 6.23 -11.80 9.77
N GLN A 111 6.68 -12.82 9.06
CA GLN A 111 8.09 -13.27 9.07
C GLN A 111 9.07 -12.16 8.64
N PHE A 112 8.69 -11.31 7.70
CA PHE A 112 9.57 -10.24 7.23
C PHE A 112 9.69 -9.08 8.23
N ILE A 113 8.72 -8.96 9.16
CA ILE A 113 8.83 -8.04 10.30
C ILE A 113 9.89 -8.57 11.27
N ASP A 114 9.91 -9.87 11.52
CA ASP A 114 10.90 -10.51 12.40
C ASP A 114 12.31 -10.45 11.81
N GLU A 115 12.42 -10.48 10.47
CA GLU A 115 13.66 -10.26 9.73
C GLU A 115 14.11 -8.79 9.69
N GLY A 116 13.31 -7.84 10.18
CA GLY A 116 13.58 -6.40 10.09
C GLY A 116 13.51 -5.83 8.66
N ARG A 117 12.79 -6.51 7.75
CA ARG A 117 12.63 -6.13 6.35
C ARG A 117 11.28 -5.49 6.02
N LEU A 118 10.30 -5.61 6.90
CA LEU A 118 8.97 -5.03 6.76
C LEU A 118 8.60 -4.21 8.00
N LEU A 119 8.13 -2.99 7.79
CA LEU A 119 7.44 -2.19 8.79
C LEU A 119 6.05 -1.86 8.27
N LEU A 120 5.02 -2.20 9.03
CA LEU A 120 3.63 -1.88 8.72
C LEU A 120 3.18 -0.68 9.55
N VAL A 121 2.45 0.23 8.91
CA VAL A 121 1.92 1.44 9.53
C VAL A 121 0.48 1.67 9.09
N GLN A 122 -0.42 1.97 10.01
CA GLN A 122 -1.72 2.53 9.64
C GLN A 122 -1.63 4.04 9.68
N GLY A 123 -1.78 4.68 8.51
CA GLY A 123 -1.55 6.12 8.35
C GLY A 123 -2.25 6.73 7.15
N ASP A 124 -2.34 8.07 7.17
CA ASP A 124 -2.91 8.86 6.09
C ASP A 124 -1.83 9.24 5.05
N LEU A 125 -2.13 9.06 3.77
CA LEU A 125 -1.27 9.50 2.67
C LEU A 125 -0.94 11.01 2.76
N PHE A 126 -1.86 11.80 3.28
CA PHE A 126 -1.69 13.24 3.42
C PHE A 126 -0.92 13.68 4.67
N ASP A 127 -0.61 12.75 5.58
CA ASP A 127 0.15 12.98 6.81
C ASP A 127 0.96 11.72 7.17
N LEU A 128 1.85 11.33 6.25
CA LEU A 128 2.66 10.12 6.43
C LEU A 128 3.70 10.31 7.52
N PRO A 129 3.78 9.39 8.50
CA PRO A 129 4.72 9.49 9.61
C PRO A 129 6.11 8.95 9.24
N VAL A 130 6.63 9.36 8.09
CA VAL A 130 7.93 8.89 7.57
C VAL A 130 8.76 10.09 7.06
N THR A 131 10.05 9.89 6.98
CA THR A 131 11.00 10.93 6.57
C THR A 131 10.89 11.23 5.07
N GLU A 132 10.81 12.51 4.72
CA GLU A 132 10.92 12.97 3.33
C GLU A 132 12.34 12.76 2.77
N ASN A 133 12.46 12.69 1.42
CA ASN A 133 13.74 12.53 0.70
C ASN A 133 14.58 11.32 1.17
N PHE A 134 13.93 10.22 1.49
CA PHE A 134 14.59 9.07 2.11
C PHE A 134 14.56 7.79 1.26
N PHE A 135 13.47 7.53 0.56
CA PHE A 135 13.22 6.24 -0.09
C PHE A 135 13.88 6.12 -1.46
N ASP A 136 14.42 4.95 -1.77
CA ASP A 136 14.87 4.62 -3.14
C ASP A 136 13.71 4.64 -4.12
N MET A 137 12.57 4.09 -3.69
CA MET A 137 11.35 4.00 -4.49
C MET A 137 10.12 4.24 -3.62
N VAL A 138 9.14 4.91 -4.18
CA VAL A 138 7.81 5.10 -3.59
C VAL A 138 6.78 4.52 -4.55
N PHE A 139 5.93 3.62 -4.06
CA PHE A 139 4.85 3.00 -4.84
C PHE A 139 3.49 3.37 -4.24
N CYS A 140 2.56 3.77 -5.10
CA CYS A 140 1.17 4.02 -4.74
C CYS A 140 0.25 3.57 -5.87
N TYR A 141 -0.15 2.30 -5.85
CA TYR A 141 -0.94 1.67 -6.90
C TYR A 141 -2.37 1.38 -6.45
N GLY A 142 -3.35 1.81 -7.26
CA GLY A 142 -4.77 1.59 -7.02
C GLY A 142 -5.36 2.46 -5.90
N VAL A 143 -4.75 3.59 -5.55
CA VAL A 143 -5.10 4.40 -4.37
C VAL A 143 -5.51 5.82 -4.72
N ILE A 144 -4.74 6.51 -5.57
CA ILE A 144 -4.85 7.96 -5.80
C ILE A 144 -6.27 8.38 -6.20
N GLN A 145 -6.94 7.59 -7.05
CA GLN A 145 -8.31 7.86 -7.49
C GLN A 145 -9.35 7.83 -6.37
N HIS A 146 -9.01 7.28 -5.21
CA HIS A 146 -9.90 7.21 -4.04
C HIS A 146 -9.63 8.31 -3.02
N THR A 147 -8.62 9.16 -3.22
CA THR A 147 -8.23 10.21 -2.26
C THR A 147 -9.07 11.48 -2.32
N GLY A 148 -9.93 11.62 -3.33
CA GLY A 148 -10.71 12.83 -3.58
C GLY A 148 -9.92 14.02 -4.13
N ASN A 149 -8.58 14.00 -4.08
CA ASN A 149 -7.71 15.03 -4.64
C ASN A 149 -6.40 14.43 -5.17
N ASN A 150 -6.45 13.97 -6.42
CA ASN A 150 -5.33 13.29 -7.06
C ASN A 150 -4.07 14.18 -7.16
N GLN A 151 -4.22 15.47 -7.46
CA GLN A 151 -3.07 16.38 -7.58
C GLN A 151 -2.35 16.56 -6.24
N LYS A 152 -3.12 16.77 -5.15
CA LYS A 152 -2.56 16.87 -3.81
C LYS A 152 -1.87 15.56 -3.41
N ALA A 153 -2.49 14.42 -3.69
CA ALA A 153 -1.90 13.10 -3.38
C ALA A 153 -0.55 12.88 -4.09
N ILE A 154 -0.46 13.22 -5.38
CA ILE A 154 0.79 13.12 -6.14
C ILE A 154 1.84 14.07 -5.58
N PHE A 155 1.46 15.30 -5.26
CA PHE A 155 2.37 16.28 -4.66
C PHE A 155 2.91 15.79 -3.31
N GLU A 156 2.06 15.29 -2.43
CA GLU A 156 2.49 14.73 -1.14
C GLU A 156 3.47 13.55 -1.35
N LEU A 157 3.12 12.59 -2.20
CA LEU A 157 3.97 11.43 -2.47
C LEU A 157 5.32 11.81 -3.07
N SER A 158 5.41 12.90 -3.84
CA SER A 158 6.65 13.36 -4.48
C SER A 158 7.73 13.84 -3.50
N LYS A 159 7.39 14.05 -2.24
CA LYS A 159 8.34 14.48 -1.19
C LYS A 159 9.22 13.35 -0.65
N TYR A 160 8.81 12.10 -0.81
CA TYR A 160 9.44 10.97 -0.12
C TYR A 160 10.60 10.29 -0.87
N PRO A 161 10.63 10.26 -2.23
CA PRO A 161 11.80 9.74 -2.91
C PRO A 161 13.04 10.57 -2.60
N ARG A 162 14.17 9.91 -2.36
CA ARG A 162 15.47 10.59 -2.24
C ARG A 162 15.92 11.17 -3.57
N ASN A 163 16.96 11.99 -3.58
CA ASN A 163 17.58 12.45 -4.82
C ASN A 163 17.98 11.26 -5.70
N GLY A 164 17.49 11.22 -6.94
CA GLY A 164 17.66 10.09 -7.86
C GLY A 164 16.78 8.87 -7.55
N GLY A 165 15.87 8.98 -6.58
CA GLY A 165 14.83 7.99 -6.32
C GLY A 165 13.66 8.09 -7.30
N HIS A 166 12.72 7.15 -7.21
CA HIS A 166 11.60 7.05 -8.15
C HIS A 166 10.26 7.04 -7.43
N LEU A 167 9.26 7.67 -8.06
CA LEU A 167 7.85 7.60 -7.67
C LEU A 167 7.06 6.84 -8.74
N PHE A 168 6.40 5.76 -8.33
CA PHE A 168 5.53 4.94 -9.18
C PHE A 168 4.08 5.08 -8.71
N ILE A 169 3.23 5.55 -9.60
CA ILE A 169 1.80 5.73 -9.34
C ILE A 169 1.00 5.14 -10.49
N ASP A 170 -0.20 4.66 -10.22
CA ASP A 170 -1.18 4.39 -11.24
C ASP A 170 -2.45 5.23 -11.04
N ILE A 171 -3.08 5.59 -12.13
CA ILE A 171 -4.35 6.32 -12.15
C ILE A 171 -5.25 5.65 -13.17
N TYR A 172 -6.51 5.44 -12.83
CA TYR A 172 -7.46 4.87 -13.76
C TYR A 172 -7.66 5.78 -14.96
N SER A 173 -7.55 5.18 -16.15
CA SER A 173 -7.82 5.90 -17.39
C SER A 173 -9.30 6.25 -17.47
N THR A 174 -9.60 7.51 -17.77
CA THR A 174 -10.95 7.99 -18.12
C THR A 174 -11.28 7.80 -19.60
N SER A 175 -10.39 7.15 -20.36
CA SER A 175 -10.59 6.94 -21.79
C SER A 175 -11.81 6.05 -22.06
N ILE A 176 -12.66 6.51 -22.98
CA ILE A 176 -13.85 5.77 -23.48
C ILE A 176 -13.48 4.37 -24.00
N LYS A 177 -12.25 4.14 -24.45
CA LYS A 177 -11.75 2.84 -24.90
C LYS A 177 -11.78 1.76 -23.82
N HIS A 178 -11.76 2.15 -22.53
CA HIS A 178 -11.84 1.25 -21.37
C HIS A 178 -13.25 1.22 -20.77
N PHE A 179 -14.19 1.94 -21.37
CA PHE A 179 -15.58 1.96 -20.95
C PHE A 179 -16.29 0.72 -21.50
N ASN A 180 -16.59 -0.25 -20.64
CA ASN A 180 -17.46 -1.36 -20.98
C ASN A 180 -18.89 -1.05 -20.49
N PRO A 181 -19.82 -0.66 -21.41
CA PRO A 181 -21.17 -0.26 -21.02
C PRO A 181 -21.95 -1.40 -20.34
N LEU A 182 -21.59 -2.65 -20.63
CA LEU A 182 -22.25 -3.82 -20.03
C LEU A 182 -22.02 -3.88 -18.51
N ILE A 183 -20.84 -3.48 -18.04
CA ILE A 183 -20.53 -3.45 -16.60
C ILE A 183 -21.43 -2.46 -15.87
N TYR A 184 -21.73 -1.32 -16.47
CA TYR A 184 -22.61 -0.32 -15.85
C TYR A 184 -24.07 -0.74 -15.84
N LEU A 185 -24.51 -1.56 -16.79
CA LEU A 185 -25.86 -2.11 -16.81
C LEU A 185 -26.08 -3.19 -15.74
N ILE A 186 -25.06 -3.99 -15.44
CA ILE A 186 -25.16 -5.10 -14.48
C ILE A 186 -24.75 -4.72 -13.05
N ARG A 187 -23.91 -3.69 -12.88
CA ARG A 187 -23.40 -3.25 -11.57
C ARG A 187 -24.50 -2.96 -10.53
N PRO A 188 -25.64 -2.32 -10.84
CA PRO A 188 -26.73 -2.13 -9.88
C PRO A 188 -27.30 -3.43 -9.32
N PHE A 189 -27.27 -4.51 -10.09
CA PHE A 189 -27.79 -5.82 -9.66
C PHE A 189 -26.84 -6.55 -8.69
N PHE A 190 -25.54 -6.23 -8.72
CA PHE A 190 -24.54 -6.80 -7.81
C PHE A 190 -24.28 -5.94 -6.56
N SER A 191 -24.78 -4.72 -6.49
CA SER A 191 -24.70 -3.86 -5.29
C SER A 191 -25.82 -4.13 -4.29
N LEU A 192 -26.73 -5.06 -4.58
CA LEU A 192 -27.84 -5.49 -3.73
C LEU A 192 -27.61 -6.87 -3.08
N LEU A 193 -26.47 -7.48 -3.31
CA LEU A 193 -25.96 -8.67 -2.63
C LEU A 193 -24.78 -8.30 -1.73
#